data_de441389e0e6c8fd4564c30cb5dddb64
#
_entry.id   de441389e0e6c8fd4564c30cb5dddb64
#
_cell.length_a   1.000
_cell.length_b   1.000
_cell.length_c   1.000
_cell.angle_alpha   90.00
_cell.angle_beta   90.00
_cell.angle_gamma   90.00
#
_symmetry.space_group_name_H-M   'P 1'
#
loop_
_entity.id
_entity.type
_entity.pdbx_description
1 polymer ?
#
loop_
_entity_poly.entity_id
_entity_poly.type
_entity_poly.pdbx_seq_one_letter_code
_entity_poly.pdbx_strand_id
1 'polypeptide(L)'
;MFLRIFGFIISAIVSLVIYFEVSNVNFSSDEPNKDKLLVDLVSYVLDKLHYDPKIINDDFSIKVYDDFISAVDSQKRFLLKSDIELFSEYRLLIDDQINSSDITFFNIVHETLKTRIGEVENFYEEILEVPFNFQVNEEINLDYDNLEHAENSNELKKIWRKRLKLSVLDGYASKKEINDQEKENDNLISDYEIEKESRKSIAENLKDFFQFNSELFKSSCPVNKKSSIQMRREWARINKCCLNKSNQVSVEEAQDKKSTDKTKAS
;
A
#
# COMPACT_ATOMS: atom_id res chain seq x y z
N MET A 1 -5.77 -34.90 -56.98
CA MET A 1 -5.37 -33.51 -56.69
C MET A 1 -6.50 -32.72 -55.99
N PHE A 2 -7.72 -32.77 -56.43
CA PHE A 2 -8.88 -32.10 -55.86
C PHE A 2 -9.18 -32.43 -54.39
N LEU A 3 -9.02 -33.66 -53.95
CA LEU A 3 -9.33 -34.08 -52.58
C LEU A 3 -8.36 -33.43 -51.53
N ARG A 4 -7.11 -33.20 -51.89
CA ARG A 4 -6.13 -32.55 -51.01
C ARG A 4 -6.39 -31.05 -50.86
N ILE A 5 -6.79 -30.38 -51.95
CA ILE A 5 -7.15 -28.95 -51.92
C ILE A 5 -8.41 -28.73 -51.06
N PHE A 6 -9.40 -29.64 -51.17
CA PHE A 6 -10.63 -29.58 -50.38
C PHE A 6 -10.36 -29.74 -48.87
N GLY A 7 -9.40 -30.62 -48.52
CA GLY A 7 -8.97 -30.80 -47.12
C GLY A 7 -8.30 -29.53 -46.51
N PHE A 8 -7.48 -28.84 -47.32
CA PHE A 8 -6.85 -27.57 -46.86
C PHE A 8 -7.86 -26.44 -46.68
N ILE A 9 -8.88 -26.36 -47.57
CA ILE A 9 -9.94 -25.35 -47.45
C ILE A 9 -10.79 -25.58 -46.21
N ILE A 10 -11.17 -26.82 -45.93
CA ILE A 10 -11.93 -27.16 -44.70
C ILE A 10 -11.10 -26.85 -43.44
N SER A 11 -9.81 -27.21 -43.42
CA SER A 11 -8.92 -26.91 -42.31
C SER A 11 -8.77 -25.39 -42.07
N ALA A 12 -8.64 -24.61 -43.14
CA ALA A 12 -8.56 -23.15 -43.05
C ALA A 12 -9.86 -22.53 -42.52
N ILE A 13 -11.03 -23.03 -42.96
CA ILE A 13 -12.35 -22.58 -42.47
C ILE A 13 -12.51 -22.91 -40.99
N VAL A 14 -12.19 -24.12 -40.56
CA VAL A 14 -12.24 -24.54 -39.16
C VAL A 14 -11.32 -23.69 -38.27
N SER A 15 -10.10 -23.44 -38.75
CA SER A 15 -9.16 -22.55 -38.02
C SER A 15 -9.68 -21.12 -37.94
N LEU A 16 -10.33 -20.61 -38.97
CA LEU A 16 -10.91 -19.27 -39.00
C LEU A 16 -12.12 -19.16 -38.05
N VAL A 17 -12.96 -20.20 -37.98
CA VAL A 17 -14.09 -20.26 -37.06
C VAL A 17 -13.59 -20.30 -35.60
N ILE A 18 -12.59 -21.13 -35.29
CA ILE A 18 -11.98 -21.18 -33.97
C ILE A 18 -11.33 -19.84 -33.61
N TYR A 19 -10.65 -19.20 -34.55
CA TYR A 19 -10.07 -17.87 -34.33
C TYR A 19 -11.14 -16.81 -34.03
N PHE A 20 -12.26 -16.82 -34.76
CA PHE A 20 -13.39 -15.91 -34.54
C PHE A 20 -14.09 -16.16 -33.20
N GLU A 21 -14.29 -17.42 -32.80
CA GLU A 21 -14.86 -17.79 -31.50
C GLU A 21 -13.94 -17.35 -30.37
N VAL A 22 -12.62 -17.57 -30.48
CA VAL A 22 -11.64 -17.19 -29.47
C VAL A 22 -11.44 -15.66 -29.41
N SER A 23 -11.53 -14.95 -30.54
CA SER A 23 -11.40 -13.48 -30.56
C SER A 23 -12.67 -12.73 -30.12
N ASN A 24 -13.83 -13.39 -30.16
CA ASN A 24 -15.10 -12.84 -29.64
C ASN A 24 -15.36 -13.17 -28.16
N VAL A 25 -14.45 -13.89 -27.50
CA VAL A 25 -14.44 -13.95 -26.04
C VAL A 25 -13.96 -12.59 -25.53
N ASN A 26 -14.86 -11.61 -25.52
CA ASN A 26 -14.71 -10.42 -24.68
C ASN A 26 -14.68 -10.95 -23.26
N PHE A 27 -13.50 -11.06 -22.69
CA PHE A 27 -13.31 -11.17 -21.26
C PHE A 27 -13.79 -9.84 -20.64
N SER A 28 -15.09 -9.74 -20.46
CA SER A 28 -15.70 -8.70 -19.66
C SER A 28 -15.10 -8.83 -18.25
N SER A 29 -14.39 -7.83 -17.82
CA SER A 29 -13.78 -7.76 -16.49
C SER A 29 -14.80 -7.65 -15.35
N ASP A 30 -16.09 -7.66 -15.67
CA ASP A 30 -17.21 -7.51 -14.74
C ASP A 30 -17.95 -8.83 -14.46
N GLU A 31 -17.33 -9.99 -14.70
CA GLU A 31 -17.98 -11.23 -14.30
C GLU A 31 -17.85 -11.46 -12.78
N PRO A 32 -18.98 -11.45 -12.05
CA PRO A 32 -19.01 -11.76 -10.61
C PRO A 32 -18.41 -13.13 -10.25
N ASN A 33 -18.10 -13.93 -11.25
CA ASN A 33 -17.61 -15.30 -11.13
C ASN A 33 -16.07 -15.42 -11.06
N LYS A 34 -15.33 -14.37 -11.43
CA LYS A 34 -13.86 -14.41 -11.49
C LYS A 34 -13.22 -14.44 -10.11
N ASP A 35 -13.73 -13.63 -9.20
CA ASP A 35 -13.20 -13.55 -7.84
C ASP A 35 -13.53 -14.82 -7.06
N LYS A 36 -14.75 -15.37 -7.27
CA LYS A 36 -15.14 -16.69 -6.75
C LYS A 36 -14.23 -17.80 -7.26
N LEU A 37 -13.97 -17.81 -8.57
CA LEU A 37 -13.05 -18.78 -9.17
C LEU A 37 -11.63 -18.68 -8.60
N LEU A 38 -11.17 -17.48 -8.29
CA LEU A 38 -9.87 -17.28 -7.65
C LEU A 38 -9.85 -17.84 -6.24
N VAL A 39 -10.90 -17.61 -5.45
CA VAL A 39 -11.01 -18.17 -4.09
C VAL A 39 -11.06 -19.69 -4.15
N ASP A 40 -11.86 -20.29 -5.05
CA ASP A 40 -11.91 -21.74 -5.26
C ASP A 40 -10.54 -22.32 -5.62
N LEU A 41 -9.82 -21.65 -6.51
CA LEU A 41 -8.47 -22.08 -6.91
C LEU A 41 -7.48 -22.00 -5.76
N VAL A 42 -7.50 -20.90 -4.98
CA VAL A 42 -6.63 -20.72 -3.81
C VAL A 42 -6.96 -21.79 -2.76
N SER A 43 -8.24 -22.00 -2.46
CA SER A 43 -8.69 -23.05 -1.53
C SER A 43 -8.21 -24.45 -1.96
N TYR A 44 -8.38 -24.78 -3.24
CA TYR A 44 -7.89 -26.04 -3.79
C TYR A 44 -6.36 -26.21 -3.66
N VAL A 45 -5.60 -25.15 -3.93
CA VAL A 45 -4.14 -25.19 -3.79
C VAL A 45 -3.73 -25.37 -2.33
N LEU A 46 -4.38 -24.70 -1.40
CA LEU A 46 -4.10 -24.81 0.04
C LEU A 46 -4.43 -26.22 0.59
N ASP A 47 -5.54 -26.81 0.13
CA ASP A 47 -5.98 -28.12 0.62
C ASP A 47 -5.23 -29.28 -0.06
N LYS A 48 -5.01 -29.22 -1.38
CA LYS A 48 -4.54 -30.39 -2.16
C LYS A 48 -3.10 -30.32 -2.63
N LEU A 49 -2.55 -29.12 -2.83
CA LEU A 49 -1.24 -28.93 -3.47
C LEU A 49 -0.21 -28.32 -2.53
N HIS A 50 -0.61 -27.83 -1.36
CA HIS A 50 0.33 -27.27 -0.40
C HIS A 50 1.14 -28.38 0.27
N TYR A 51 2.44 -28.15 0.43
CA TYR A 51 3.36 -29.10 1.10
C TYR A 51 2.91 -29.44 2.54
N ASP A 52 2.36 -28.48 3.25
CA ASP A 52 1.81 -28.62 4.59
C ASP A 52 0.37 -28.09 4.58
N PRO A 53 -0.64 -28.94 4.23
CA PRO A 53 -2.02 -28.51 4.12
C PRO A 53 -2.51 -27.93 5.44
N LYS A 54 -3.11 -26.73 5.39
CA LYS A 54 -3.68 -26.08 6.56
C LYS A 54 -5.16 -26.43 6.67
N ILE A 55 -5.59 -26.70 7.90
CA ILE A 55 -7.01 -26.86 8.17
C ILE A 55 -7.63 -25.47 8.11
N ILE A 56 -8.58 -25.28 7.21
CA ILE A 56 -9.36 -24.04 7.06
C ILE A 56 -10.50 -24.10 8.08
N ASN A 57 -10.30 -23.41 9.20
CA ASN A 57 -11.20 -23.35 10.37
C ASN A 57 -11.11 -21.98 11.05
N ASP A 58 -11.76 -21.78 12.19
CA ASP A 58 -11.75 -20.53 12.96
C ASP A 58 -10.34 -20.05 13.31
N ASP A 59 -9.39 -20.94 13.66
CA ASP A 59 -8.01 -20.56 13.96
C ASP A 59 -7.30 -20.01 12.72
N PHE A 60 -7.60 -20.60 11.55
CA PHE A 60 -7.14 -20.08 10.26
C PHE A 60 -7.77 -18.72 9.95
N SER A 61 -9.08 -18.56 10.20
CA SER A 61 -9.82 -17.30 10.02
C SER A 61 -9.20 -16.19 10.85
N ILE A 62 -8.96 -16.42 12.15
CA ILE A 62 -8.33 -15.47 13.06
C ILE A 62 -6.98 -15.00 12.50
N LYS A 63 -6.14 -15.95 12.11
CA LYS A 63 -4.82 -15.63 11.60
C LYS A 63 -4.87 -14.83 10.29
N VAL A 64 -5.70 -15.25 9.34
CA VAL A 64 -5.86 -14.54 8.06
C VAL A 64 -6.39 -13.13 8.29
N TYR A 65 -7.36 -12.96 9.19
CA TYR A 65 -7.90 -11.67 9.56
C TYR A 65 -6.80 -10.76 10.13
N ASP A 66 -6.09 -11.22 11.16
CA ASP A 66 -5.08 -10.43 11.87
C ASP A 66 -3.93 -10.03 10.92
N ASP A 67 -3.42 -10.98 10.12
CA ASP A 67 -2.37 -10.74 9.12
C ASP A 67 -2.85 -9.76 8.02
N PHE A 68 -4.09 -9.90 7.56
CA PHE A 68 -4.65 -9.07 6.49
C PHE A 68 -4.87 -7.63 6.95
N ILE A 69 -5.51 -7.40 8.10
CA ILE A 69 -5.75 -6.06 8.65
C ILE A 69 -4.41 -5.35 8.94
N SER A 70 -3.44 -6.08 9.51
CA SER A 70 -2.09 -5.56 9.74
C SER A 70 -1.40 -5.17 8.43
N ALA A 71 -1.57 -5.93 7.35
CA ALA A 71 -0.97 -5.63 6.06
C ALA A 71 -1.64 -4.45 5.33
N VAL A 72 -2.97 -4.30 5.49
CA VAL A 72 -3.76 -3.27 4.78
C VAL A 72 -3.44 -1.87 5.28
N ASP A 73 -3.29 -1.68 6.59
CA ASP A 73 -2.95 -0.37 7.19
C ASP A 73 -1.92 -0.51 8.31
N SER A 74 -0.75 -1.07 7.98
CA SER A 74 0.33 -1.38 8.92
C SER A 74 0.80 -0.18 9.75
N GLN A 75 0.65 1.03 9.24
CA GLN A 75 1.04 2.27 9.93
C GLN A 75 -0.16 3.00 10.55
N LYS A 76 -1.36 2.43 10.50
CA LYS A 76 -2.59 3.02 11.03
C LYS A 76 -2.81 4.46 10.55
N ARG A 77 -2.73 4.62 9.21
CA ARG A 77 -2.80 5.92 8.54
C ARG A 77 -4.17 6.28 8.00
N PHE A 78 -5.03 5.29 7.81
CA PHE A 78 -6.30 5.47 7.11
C PHE A 78 -7.49 4.99 7.91
N LEU A 79 -7.45 3.75 8.42
CA LEU A 79 -8.57 3.14 9.10
C LEU A 79 -8.82 3.78 10.47
N LEU A 80 -10.09 3.85 10.83
CA LEU A 80 -10.56 4.29 12.14
C LEU A 80 -10.83 3.08 13.04
N LYS A 81 -10.91 3.32 14.34
CA LYS A 81 -11.27 2.29 15.31
C LYS A 81 -12.63 1.66 15.01
N SER A 82 -13.62 2.47 14.62
CA SER A 82 -14.94 1.99 14.18
C SER A 82 -14.89 1.06 12.96
N ASP A 83 -13.91 1.24 12.08
CA ASP A 83 -13.75 0.36 10.91
C ASP A 83 -13.22 -1.01 11.37
N ILE A 84 -12.27 -1.02 12.30
CA ILE A 84 -11.73 -2.26 12.89
C ILE A 84 -12.82 -3.00 13.67
N GLU A 85 -13.68 -2.29 14.40
CA GLU A 85 -14.82 -2.88 15.09
C GLU A 85 -15.78 -3.54 14.11
N LEU A 86 -16.13 -2.87 13.00
CA LEU A 86 -16.95 -3.44 11.92
C LEU A 86 -16.30 -4.70 11.32
N PHE A 87 -15.01 -4.66 11.05
CA PHE A 87 -14.29 -5.78 10.46
C PHE A 87 -14.20 -6.97 11.41
N SER A 88 -14.16 -6.74 12.72
CA SER A 88 -14.04 -7.79 13.74
C SER A 88 -15.20 -8.79 13.71
N GLU A 89 -16.37 -8.41 13.20
CA GLU A 89 -17.52 -9.31 13.01
C GLU A 89 -17.18 -10.48 12.06
N TYR A 90 -16.21 -10.30 11.16
CA TYR A 90 -15.78 -11.30 10.17
C TYR A 90 -14.60 -12.16 10.63
N ARG A 91 -14.05 -11.90 11.82
CA ARG A 91 -12.79 -12.53 12.27
C ARG A 91 -12.86 -14.06 12.36
N LEU A 92 -14.03 -14.62 12.61
CA LEU A 92 -14.29 -16.07 12.66
C LEU A 92 -15.02 -16.60 11.43
N LEU A 93 -15.29 -15.78 10.42
CA LEU A 93 -16.13 -16.15 9.28
C LEU A 93 -15.36 -16.29 7.97
N ILE A 94 -14.04 -16.12 7.98
CA ILE A 94 -13.23 -16.12 6.74
C ILE A 94 -13.14 -17.53 6.15
N ASP A 95 -13.04 -18.57 6.98
CA ASP A 95 -13.05 -19.96 6.54
C ASP A 95 -14.39 -20.33 5.91
N ASP A 96 -15.52 -19.92 6.48
CA ASP A 96 -16.86 -20.10 5.92
C ASP A 96 -17.00 -19.37 4.58
N GLN A 97 -16.48 -18.14 4.48
CA GLN A 97 -16.47 -17.38 3.22
C GLN A 97 -15.60 -18.07 2.17
N ILE A 98 -14.42 -18.55 2.53
CA ILE A 98 -13.56 -19.33 1.61
C ILE A 98 -14.28 -20.58 1.13
N ASN A 99 -14.91 -21.35 2.03
CA ASN A 99 -15.61 -22.56 1.70
C ASN A 99 -16.85 -22.33 0.82
N SER A 100 -17.47 -21.14 0.93
CA SER A 100 -18.62 -20.73 0.10
C SER A 100 -18.24 -19.89 -1.11
N SER A 101 -16.93 -19.68 -1.36
CA SER A 101 -16.43 -18.78 -2.41
C SER A 101 -16.99 -17.37 -2.30
N ASP A 102 -17.17 -16.88 -1.06
CA ASP A 102 -17.61 -15.54 -0.74
C ASP A 102 -16.41 -14.63 -0.41
N ILE A 103 -16.45 -13.38 -0.86
CA ILE A 103 -15.41 -12.38 -0.63
C ILE A 103 -15.96 -11.12 0.07
N THR A 104 -17.07 -11.26 0.78
CA THR A 104 -17.77 -10.13 1.41
C THR A 104 -16.85 -9.36 2.34
N PHE A 105 -16.08 -10.03 3.19
CA PHE A 105 -15.11 -9.38 4.08
C PHE A 105 -14.10 -8.52 3.33
N PHE A 106 -13.47 -9.08 2.29
CA PHE A 106 -12.46 -8.35 1.51
C PHE A 106 -13.05 -7.15 0.78
N ASN A 107 -14.29 -7.26 0.28
CA ASN A 107 -14.99 -6.15 -0.36
C ASN A 107 -15.30 -5.03 0.63
N ILE A 108 -15.76 -5.36 1.84
CA ILE A 108 -16.04 -4.36 2.88
C ILE A 108 -14.76 -3.62 3.26
N VAL A 109 -13.66 -4.33 3.51
CA VAL A 109 -12.36 -3.70 3.83
C VAL A 109 -11.88 -2.83 2.67
N HIS A 110 -11.97 -3.32 1.43
CA HIS A 110 -11.57 -2.58 0.23
C HIS A 110 -12.33 -1.26 0.08
N GLU A 111 -13.68 -1.29 0.14
CA GLU A 111 -14.50 -0.07 -0.03
C GLU A 111 -14.33 0.89 1.14
N THR A 112 -14.16 0.38 2.36
CA THR A 112 -13.86 1.21 3.52
C THR A 112 -12.51 1.90 3.35
N LEU A 113 -11.45 1.15 3.02
CA LEU A 113 -10.12 1.70 2.80
C LEU A 113 -10.11 2.77 1.69
N LYS A 114 -10.79 2.51 0.59
CA LYS A 114 -10.94 3.46 -0.51
C LYS A 114 -11.60 4.76 -0.05
N THR A 115 -12.65 4.67 0.76
CA THR A 115 -13.32 5.82 1.36
C THR A 115 -12.38 6.60 2.27
N ARG A 116 -11.65 5.92 3.14
CA ARG A 116 -10.70 6.55 4.07
C ARG A 116 -9.51 7.20 3.37
N ILE A 117 -8.98 6.57 2.32
CA ILE A 117 -7.94 7.17 1.47
C ILE A 117 -8.46 8.47 0.83
N GLY A 118 -9.69 8.48 0.31
CA GLY A 118 -10.31 9.69 -0.23
C GLY A 118 -10.52 10.79 0.82
N GLU A 119 -10.87 10.45 2.06
CA GLU A 119 -10.95 11.42 3.15
C GLU A 119 -9.60 12.09 3.43
N VAL A 120 -8.52 11.30 3.45
CA VAL A 120 -7.15 11.83 3.66
C VAL A 120 -6.73 12.69 2.47
N GLU A 121 -7.02 12.27 1.24
CA GLU A 121 -6.77 13.04 0.03
C GLU A 121 -7.42 14.44 0.09
N ASN A 122 -8.59 14.56 0.70
CA ASN A 122 -9.29 15.84 0.82
C ASN A 122 -8.64 16.84 1.80
N PHE A 123 -7.84 16.38 2.78
CA PHE A 123 -7.31 17.28 3.80
C PHE A 123 -5.79 17.42 3.82
N TYR A 124 -5.02 16.55 3.16
CA TYR A 124 -3.56 16.66 3.22
C TYR A 124 -3.02 17.93 2.54
N GLU A 125 -3.64 18.36 1.43
CA GLU A 125 -3.27 19.58 0.74
C GLU A 125 -3.49 20.81 1.63
N GLU A 126 -4.66 20.91 2.29
CA GLU A 126 -4.96 21.97 3.25
C GLU A 126 -3.90 22.07 4.37
N ILE A 127 -3.44 20.92 4.86
CA ILE A 127 -2.39 20.89 5.90
C ILE A 127 -1.06 21.42 5.35
N LEU A 128 -0.72 21.07 4.10
CA LEU A 128 0.55 21.47 3.48
C LEU A 128 0.52 22.88 2.89
N GLU A 129 -0.63 23.53 2.77
CA GLU A 129 -0.71 24.95 2.38
C GLU A 129 -0.10 25.88 3.43
N VAL A 130 -0.18 25.51 4.72
CA VAL A 130 0.27 26.33 5.84
C VAL A 130 1.69 25.95 6.23
N PRO A 131 2.64 26.93 6.36
CA PRO A 131 3.99 26.68 6.84
C PRO A 131 4.00 26.05 8.23
N PHE A 132 4.90 25.08 8.44
CA PHE A 132 5.08 24.45 9.74
C PHE A 132 6.01 25.28 10.64
N ASN A 133 5.59 25.45 11.90
CA ASN A 133 6.45 26.02 12.93
C ASN A 133 7.24 24.89 13.63
N PHE A 134 8.53 24.78 13.31
CA PHE A 134 9.40 23.75 13.90
C PHE A 134 9.89 24.10 15.32
N GLN A 135 9.64 25.34 15.81
CA GLN A 135 9.94 25.71 17.20
C GLN A 135 8.92 25.16 18.19
N VAL A 136 7.74 24.75 17.70
CA VAL A 136 6.73 24.12 18.54
C VAL A 136 7.09 22.65 18.73
N ASN A 137 7.40 22.28 19.98
CA ASN A 137 7.68 20.90 20.34
C ASN A 137 6.39 20.09 20.33
N GLU A 138 6.36 19.02 19.50
CA GLU A 138 5.23 18.10 19.35
C GLU A 138 5.77 16.67 19.32
N GLU A 139 5.07 15.78 19.99
CA GLU A 139 5.40 14.36 20.00
C GLU A 139 4.53 13.59 19.00
N ILE A 140 5.12 12.60 18.36
CA ILE A 140 4.42 11.63 17.52
C ILE A 140 4.86 10.22 17.92
N ASN A 141 3.89 9.34 18.14
CA ASN A 141 4.17 7.93 18.36
C ASN A 141 4.40 7.22 17.00
N LEU A 142 5.55 6.56 16.84
CA LEU A 142 5.94 5.78 15.66
C LEU A 142 5.99 4.28 15.95
N ASP A 143 5.59 3.85 17.15
CA ASP A 143 5.44 2.43 17.49
C ASP A 143 4.11 1.90 16.94
N TYR A 144 4.11 1.63 15.64
CA TYR A 144 2.90 1.24 14.91
C TYR A 144 2.32 -0.09 15.36
N ASP A 145 3.11 -0.96 15.96
CA ASP A 145 2.64 -2.25 16.47
C ASP A 145 1.72 -2.07 17.69
N ASN A 146 2.05 -1.10 18.54
CA ASN A 146 1.29 -0.78 19.77
C ASN A 146 0.41 0.46 19.64
N LEU A 147 0.41 1.12 18.47
CA LEU A 147 -0.45 2.28 18.23
C LEU A 147 -1.91 1.83 18.03
N GLU A 148 -2.86 2.58 18.57
CA GLU A 148 -4.28 2.40 18.27
C GLU A 148 -4.67 3.15 16.99
N HIS A 149 -5.75 2.71 16.32
CA HIS A 149 -6.35 3.46 15.23
C HIS A 149 -7.03 4.72 15.77
N ALA A 150 -7.11 5.77 14.95
CA ALA A 150 -7.77 7.01 15.31
C ALA A 150 -9.26 6.76 15.62
N GLU A 151 -9.79 7.43 16.65
CA GLU A 151 -11.20 7.32 17.05
C GLU A 151 -12.15 7.90 15.98
N ASN A 152 -11.71 8.94 15.26
CA ASN A 152 -12.51 9.64 14.24
C ASN A 152 -11.63 10.41 13.24
N SER A 153 -12.26 10.91 12.17
CA SER A 153 -11.58 11.66 11.10
C SER A 153 -10.87 12.92 11.60
N ASN A 154 -11.35 13.59 12.65
CA ASN A 154 -10.69 14.78 13.20
C ASN A 154 -9.37 14.41 13.89
N GLU A 155 -9.36 13.31 14.62
CA GLU A 155 -8.14 12.79 15.24
C GLU A 155 -7.16 12.29 14.17
N LEU A 156 -7.66 11.58 13.16
CA LEU A 156 -6.87 11.14 12.01
C LEU A 156 -6.20 12.34 11.32
N LYS A 157 -6.93 13.44 11.09
CA LYS A 157 -6.38 14.68 10.52
C LYS A 157 -5.27 15.27 11.40
N LYS A 158 -5.42 15.25 12.74
CA LYS A 158 -4.36 15.71 13.67
C LYS A 158 -3.11 14.83 13.60
N ILE A 159 -3.28 13.50 13.53
CA ILE A 159 -2.18 12.55 13.38
C ILE A 159 -1.46 12.80 12.03
N TRP A 160 -2.21 12.97 10.96
CA TRP A 160 -1.65 13.28 9.64
C TRP A 160 -0.88 14.60 9.65
N ARG A 161 -1.38 15.64 10.29
CA ARG A 161 -0.66 16.91 10.42
C ARG A 161 0.71 16.74 11.10
N LYS A 162 0.77 15.96 12.17
CA LYS A 162 2.06 15.68 12.85
C LYS A 162 3.00 14.86 11.99
N ARG A 163 2.49 13.87 11.25
CA ARG A 163 3.28 13.06 10.31
C ARG A 163 3.84 13.93 9.17
N LEU A 164 3.01 14.79 8.61
CA LEU A 164 3.43 15.71 7.55
C LEU A 164 4.47 16.70 8.06
N LYS A 165 4.27 17.25 9.27
CA LYS A 165 5.28 18.11 9.91
C LYS A 165 6.62 17.40 10.06
N LEU A 166 6.63 16.15 10.51
CA LEU A 166 7.85 15.34 10.63
C LEU A 166 8.52 15.12 9.26
N SER A 167 7.73 14.75 8.24
CA SER A 167 8.25 14.50 6.89
C SER A 167 8.84 15.78 6.27
N VAL A 168 8.18 16.94 6.47
CA VAL A 168 8.68 18.23 5.99
C VAL A 168 9.93 18.65 6.76
N LEU A 169 9.97 18.39 8.07
CA LEU A 169 11.16 18.68 8.90
C LEU A 169 12.38 17.86 8.45
N ASP A 170 12.20 16.58 8.13
CA ASP A 170 13.28 15.73 7.60
C ASP A 170 13.81 16.28 6.25
N GLY A 171 12.90 16.65 5.35
CA GLY A 171 13.26 17.28 4.08
C GLY A 171 13.94 18.64 4.26
N TYR A 172 13.46 19.46 5.19
CA TYR A 172 14.05 20.74 5.56
C TYR A 172 15.46 20.55 6.11
N ALA A 173 15.66 19.65 7.08
CA ALA A 173 16.95 19.41 7.70
C ALA A 173 18.01 18.97 6.67
N SER A 174 17.64 18.05 5.77
CA SER A 174 18.51 17.56 4.71
C SER A 174 18.90 18.66 3.72
N LYS A 175 17.97 19.52 3.31
CA LYS A 175 18.26 20.63 2.39
C LYS A 175 19.06 21.73 3.08
N LYS A 176 18.79 21.99 4.35
CA LYS A 176 19.54 22.99 5.13
C LYS A 176 20.99 22.58 5.30
N GLU A 177 21.27 21.31 5.56
CA GLU A 177 22.65 20.80 5.63
C GLU A 177 23.39 21.04 4.33
N ILE A 178 22.80 20.79 3.16
CA ILE A 178 23.38 21.05 1.84
C ILE A 178 23.61 22.58 1.67
N ASN A 179 22.60 23.40 1.95
CA ASN A 179 22.68 24.85 1.84
C ASN A 179 23.77 25.43 2.74
N ASP A 180 23.97 24.87 3.93
CA ASP A 180 25.01 25.31 4.87
C ASP A 180 26.44 24.91 4.43
N GLN A 181 26.58 23.82 3.66
CA GLN A 181 27.84 23.39 3.05
C GLN A 181 28.25 24.28 1.85
N GLU A 182 27.27 24.86 1.16
CA GLU A 182 27.45 25.71 -0.01
C GLU A 182 27.70 27.18 0.34
N LYS A 183 28.00 27.53 1.61
CA LYS A 183 28.19 28.90 2.11
C LYS A 183 29.27 29.69 1.39
N GLU A 184 30.18 29.04 0.66
CA GLU A 184 31.22 29.71 -0.14
C GLU A 184 30.68 30.26 -1.48
N ASN A 185 29.50 29.83 -1.91
CA ASN A 185 28.80 30.29 -3.10
C ASN A 185 27.69 31.26 -2.68
N ASP A 186 27.66 32.47 -3.16
CA ASP A 186 26.70 33.57 -2.83
C ASP A 186 25.19 33.24 -3.05
N ASN A 187 24.80 31.97 -3.14
CA ASN A 187 23.45 31.49 -3.45
C ASN A 187 22.73 30.85 -2.25
N LEU A 188 22.88 31.43 -1.05
CA LEU A 188 22.19 30.92 0.14
C LEU A 188 20.66 31.08 0.04
N ILE A 189 19.95 29.98 0.19
CA ILE A 189 18.49 29.95 0.24
C ILE A 189 18.04 30.22 1.68
N SER A 190 17.01 31.03 1.87
CA SER A 190 16.44 31.29 3.20
C SER A 190 15.77 30.06 3.82
N ASP A 191 15.75 29.97 5.16
CA ASP A 191 15.08 28.92 5.90
C ASP A 191 13.60 28.78 5.50
N TYR A 192 12.95 29.90 5.20
CA TYR A 192 11.56 29.91 4.71
C TYR A 192 11.40 29.23 3.34
N GLU A 193 12.31 29.54 2.40
CA GLU A 193 12.25 28.90 1.07
C GLU A 193 12.59 27.40 1.15
N ILE A 194 13.54 27.01 2.01
CA ILE A 194 13.88 25.60 2.24
C ILE A 194 12.65 24.84 2.79
N GLU A 195 11.96 25.43 3.77
CA GLU A 195 10.73 24.84 4.32
C GLU A 195 9.63 24.71 3.26
N LYS A 196 9.40 25.77 2.49
CA LYS A 196 8.40 25.82 1.42
C LYS A 196 8.68 24.78 0.33
N GLU A 197 9.92 24.66 -0.13
CA GLU A 197 10.31 23.62 -1.08
C GLU A 197 10.14 22.20 -0.52
N SER A 198 10.42 22.02 0.77
CA SER A 198 10.25 20.73 1.43
C SER A 198 8.77 20.35 1.51
N ARG A 199 7.87 21.29 1.86
CA ARG A 199 6.42 21.09 1.81
C ARG A 199 5.93 20.74 0.40
N LYS A 200 6.41 21.49 -0.60
CA LYS A 200 6.04 21.24 -2.01
C LYS A 200 6.45 19.84 -2.45
N SER A 201 7.66 19.41 -2.13
CA SER A 201 8.15 18.07 -2.46
C SER A 201 7.29 16.97 -1.81
N ILE A 202 6.87 17.15 -0.55
CA ILE A 202 5.98 16.21 0.13
C ILE A 202 4.59 16.22 -0.51
N ALA A 203 4.05 17.37 -0.89
CA ALA A 203 2.76 17.49 -1.57
C ALA A 203 2.76 16.76 -2.93
N GLU A 204 3.82 16.93 -3.73
CA GLU A 204 3.99 16.23 -5.00
C GLU A 204 4.05 14.71 -4.83
N ASN A 205 4.84 14.22 -3.86
CA ASN A 205 4.92 12.79 -3.56
C ASN A 205 3.58 12.19 -3.12
N LEU A 206 2.81 12.92 -2.32
CA LEU A 206 1.48 12.47 -1.88
C LEU A 206 0.47 12.52 -3.01
N LYS A 207 0.51 13.53 -3.87
CA LYS A 207 -0.34 13.61 -5.05
C LYS A 207 -0.14 12.40 -5.96
N ASP A 208 1.12 12.01 -6.21
CA ASP A 208 1.43 10.83 -7.00
C ASP A 208 0.90 9.55 -6.31
N PHE A 209 1.04 9.46 -5.00
CA PHE A 209 0.51 8.34 -4.21
C PHE A 209 -1.03 8.25 -4.31
N PHE A 210 -1.76 9.36 -4.13
CA PHE A 210 -3.23 9.34 -4.19
C PHE A 210 -3.73 9.12 -5.60
N GLN A 211 -3.10 9.72 -6.62
CA GLN A 211 -3.43 9.46 -8.02
C GLN A 211 -3.27 7.97 -8.34
N PHE A 212 -2.15 7.37 -7.95
CA PHE A 212 -1.90 5.95 -8.15
C PHE A 212 -2.97 5.06 -7.50
N ASN A 213 -3.34 5.35 -6.23
CA ASN A 213 -4.40 4.60 -5.56
C ASN A 213 -5.77 4.81 -6.22
N SER A 214 -6.09 6.03 -6.66
CA SER A 214 -7.31 6.31 -7.40
C SER A 214 -7.40 5.51 -8.71
N GLU A 215 -6.30 5.39 -9.46
CA GLU A 215 -6.23 4.57 -10.67
C GLU A 215 -6.36 3.07 -10.34
N LEU A 216 -5.73 2.61 -9.27
CA LEU A 216 -5.84 1.24 -8.79
C LEU A 216 -7.29 0.88 -8.44
N PHE A 217 -8.00 1.75 -7.73
CA PHE A 217 -9.41 1.55 -7.37
C PHE A 217 -10.38 1.72 -8.53
N LYS A 218 -10.03 2.50 -9.56
CA LYS A 218 -10.85 2.67 -10.78
C LYS A 218 -10.65 1.52 -11.77
N SER A 219 -9.47 0.93 -11.80
CA SER A 219 -9.22 -0.26 -12.58
C SER A 219 -9.81 -1.46 -11.84
N SER A 220 -11.11 -1.70 -12.01
CA SER A 220 -11.64 -3.06 -11.84
C SER A 220 -10.89 -3.94 -12.84
N CYS A 221 -9.73 -4.34 -12.43
CA CYS A 221 -8.72 -5.20 -13.00
C CYS A 221 -8.93 -5.70 -14.45
N PRO A 222 -8.18 -5.21 -15.42
CA PRO A 222 -7.51 -6.13 -16.30
C PRO A 222 -6.05 -6.26 -15.84
N VAL A 223 -5.70 -7.42 -15.31
CA VAL A 223 -4.31 -7.76 -15.00
C VAL A 223 -3.48 -7.74 -16.27
N ASN A 224 -3.05 -6.56 -16.67
CA ASN A 224 -1.96 -6.44 -17.61
C ASN A 224 -0.68 -6.74 -16.83
N LYS A 225 -0.13 -7.94 -17.01
CA LYS A 225 1.03 -8.49 -16.28
C LYS A 225 2.22 -7.53 -16.15
N LYS A 226 2.34 -6.53 -17.03
CA LYS A 226 3.40 -5.51 -16.95
C LYS A 226 3.14 -4.44 -15.90
N SER A 227 1.88 -4.04 -15.70
CA SER A 227 1.56 -3.00 -14.71
C SER A 227 1.68 -3.51 -13.27
N SER A 228 1.34 -4.77 -12.99
CA SER A 228 1.40 -5.32 -11.62
C SER A 228 2.82 -5.45 -11.07
N ILE A 229 3.81 -5.72 -11.93
CA ILE A 229 5.23 -5.79 -11.53
C ILE A 229 5.79 -4.38 -11.32
N GLN A 230 5.40 -3.44 -12.16
CA GLN A 230 5.79 -2.05 -12.05
C GLN A 230 5.14 -1.41 -10.81
N MET A 231 3.87 -1.69 -10.55
CA MET A 231 3.13 -1.28 -9.35
C MET A 231 3.76 -1.80 -8.06
N ARG A 232 4.14 -3.10 -7.99
CA ARG A 232 4.83 -3.65 -6.81
C ARG A 232 6.21 -3.02 -6.59
N ARG A 233 6.92 -2.67 -7.66
CA ARG A 233 8.23 -1.98 -7.57
C ARG A 233 8.06 -0.54 -7.09
N GLU A 234 7.06 0.17 -7.56
CA GLU A 234 6.75 1.55 -7.15
C GLU A 234 6.26 1.58 -5.70
N TRP A 235 5.37 0.67 -5.32
CA TRP A 235 4.90 0.51 -3.94
C TRP A 235 6.03 0.12 -2.97
N ALA A 236 6.91 -0.79 -3.38
CA ALA A 236 8.10 -1.15 -2.63
C ALA A 236 9.10 0.01 -2.53
N ARG A 237 9.18 0.88 -3.55
CA ARG A 237 10.06 2.04 -3.58
C ARG A 237 9.56 3.16 -2.67
N ILE A 238 8.25 3.43 -2.67
CA ILE A 238 7.60 4.41 -1.78
C ILE A 238 7.69 3.95 -0.33
N ASN A 239 7.42 2.68 -0.04
CA ASN A 239 7.59 2.11 1.31
C ASN A 239 9.07 2.04 1.75
N LYS A 240 10.00 1.79 0.83
CA LYS A 240 11.43 1.73 1.14
C LYS A 240 12.02 3.12 1.45
N CYS A 241 11.47 4.18 0.87
CA CYS A 241 11.87 5.55 1.20
C CYS A 241 11.47 5.93 2.65
N CYS A 242 10.35 5.38 3.14
CA CYS A 242 9.89 5.61 4.52
C CYS A 242 10.53 4.64 5.54
N LEU A 243 10.97 3.44 5.12
CA LEU A 243 11.48 2.38 6.01
C LEU A 243 13.01 2.36 6.14
N ASN A 244 13.77 2.87 5.15
CA ASN A 244 15.24 2.77 5.19
C ASN A 244 15.91 3.75 6.15
N LYS A 245 15.24 4.82 6.59
CA LYS A 245 15.85 5.75 7.56
C LYS A 245 15.67 5.34 9.02
N SER A 246 14.57 4.68 9.38
CA SER A 246 14.39 4.19 10.75
C SER A 246 15.35 3.05 11.12
N ASN A 247 15.75 2.22 10.15
CA ASN A 247 16.72 1.14 10.37
C ASN A 247 18.19 1.63 10.38
N GLN A 248 18.52 2.76 9.77
CA GLN A 248 19.88 3.32 9.84
C GLN A 248 20.15 3.98 11.20
N VAL A 249 19.19 4.69 11.77
CA VAL A 249 19.34 5.30 13.10
C VAL A 249 19.53 4.24 14.19
N SER A 250 18.85 3.12 14.12
CA SER A 250 19.00 2.02 15.10
C SER A 250 20.32 1.24 14.95
N VAL A 251 20.95 1.25 13.78
CA VAL A 251 22.26 0.58 13.55
C VAL A 251 23.42 1.47 14.00
N GLU A 252 23.33 2.79 13.83
CA GLU A 252 24.35 3.71 14.33
C GLU A 252 24.36 3.83 15.85
N GLU A 253 23.20 3.86 16.53
CA GLU A 253 23.12 3.81 18.00
C GLU A 253 23.63 2.49 18.57
N ALA A 254 23.48 1.37 17.86
CA ALA A 254 24.01 0.07 18.27
C ALA A 254 25.53 -0.04 18.06
N GLN A 255 26.11 0.70 17.14
CA GLN A 255 27.56 0.74 16.91
C GLN A 255 28.27 1.67 17.90
N ASP A 256 27.67 2.80 18.27
CA ASP A 256 28.21 3.72 19.28
C ASP A 256 28.23 3.09 20.69
N LYS A 257 27.21 2.30 21.05
CA LYS A 257 27.21 1.53 22.32
C LYS A 257 28.30 0.46 22.39
N LYS A 258 28.69 -0.13 21.25
CA LYS A 258 29.80 -1.13 21.19
C LYS A 258 31.18 -0.49 21.26
N SER A 259 31.32 0.78 20.86
CA SER A 259 32.60 1.48 20.92
C SER A 259 32.91 2.02 22.32
N THR A 260 31.88 2.40 23.08
CA THR A 260 32.04 2.91 24.46
C THR A 260 32.29 1.83 25.50
N ASP A 261 31.87 0.57 25.26
CA ASP A 261 32.14 -0.54 26.16
C ASP A 261 33.59 -1.11 26.00
N LYS A 262 34.25 -0.89 24.86
CA LYS A 262 35.65 -1.30 24.66
C LYS A 262 36.68 -0.38 25.32
N THR A 263 36.28 0.87 25.65
CA THR A 263 37.19 1.84 26.29
C THR A 263 37.16 1.80 27.83
N LYS A 264 36.25 0.99 28.41
CA LYS A 264 36.18 0.79 29.87
C LYS A 264 36.80 -0.52 30.38
N ALA A 265 37.37 -1.31 29.50
CA ALA A 265 38.01 -2.61 29.84
C ALA A 265 39.50 -2.64 29.50
N SER A 266 40.20 -1.47 29.57
CA SER A 266 41.65 -1.38 29.41
C SER A 266 42.24 -0.61 30.59
#